data_269559d8e3c8f4e618416f329de58927
#
_entry.id   269559d8e3c8f4e618416f329de58927
#
_cell.length_a   1.000
_cell.length_b   1.000
_cell.length_c   1.000
_cell.angle_alpha   90.00
_cell.angle_beta   90.00
_cell.angle_gamma   90.00
#
_symmetry.space_group_name_H-M   'P 1'
#
loop_
_entity.id
_entity.type
_entity.pdbx_description
1 polymer ?
#
loop_
_entity_poly.entity_id
_entity_poly.type
_entity_poly.pdbx_seq_one_letter_code
_entity_poly.pdbx_strand_id
1 'polypeptide(L)'
;LSYTPVFISRTDENPMSEENKYSMLVNVTEDIANHPDALILNRGYYGMNLKTDMSYRLSLFLKNRNYSAPLRVFLVDEWGQRVSNVIEVNVGNRDWTKYTGELKPEKNVRRGMFAIQPMSKGQFQIDVVSLFPSDTWNDGKSVFRKDIVQNLKEFSPSFIRFPGGCIVHGVNEETMYHWKKTLGPIENRPGQWSKWAPYYLSLIHISEPTRHAQI
;
A
#
# COMPACT_ATOMS: atom_id res chain seq x y z
N LEU A 1 -19.71 -12.92 -18.06
CA LEU A 1 -18.63 -12.98 -17.06
C LEU A 1 -17.32 -12.97 -17.82
N SER A 2 -16.58 -11.85 -17.77
CA SER A 2 -15.23 -11.83 -18.36
C SER A 2 -14.34 -12.73 -17.52
N TYR A 3 -13.73 -13.72 -18.15
CA TYR A 3 -12.71 -14.56 -17.53
C TYR A 3 -11.46 -13.71 -17.26
N THR A 4 -10.90 -13.81 -16.05
CA THR A 4 -9.61 -13.20 -15.73
C THR A 4 -8.62 -14.31 -15.34
N PRO A 5 -7.42 -14.34 -15.91
CA PRO A 5 -6.40 -15.35 -15.58
C PRO A 5 -5.64 -15.03 -14.28
N VAL A 6 -6.01 -13.98 -13.55
CA VAL A 6 -5.34 -13.54 -12.32
C VAL A 6 -6.19 -13.85 -11.11
N PHE A 7 -5.69 -14.71 -10.24
CA PHE A 7 -6.32 -15.11 -8.98
C PHE A 7 -5.51 -14.57 -7.80
N ILE A 8 -6.22 -14.04 -6.82
CA ILE A 8 -5.62 -13.46 -5.61
C ILE A 8 -6.14 -14.22 -4.40
N SER A 9 -5.24 -14.63 -3.52
CA SER A 9 -5.58 -15.25 -2.24
C SER A 9 -4.66 -14.75 -1.14
N ARG A 10 -5.13 -14.82 0.11
CA ARG A 10 -4.27 -14.61 1.28
C ARG A 10 -3.50 -15.89 1.56
N THR A 11 -2.21 -15.75 1.89
CA THR A 11 -1.35 -16.87 2.29
C THR A 11 -0.54 -16.49 3.53
N ASP A 12 -0.23 -17.47 4.35
CA ASP A 12 0.71 -17.42 5.48
C ASP A 12 2.00 -18.20 5.19
N GLU A 13 2.13 -18.73 3.99
CA GLU A 13 3.34 -19.41 3.55
C GLU A 13 4.49 -18.41 3.35
N ASN A 14 5.62 -18.69 3.99
CA ASN A 14 6.82 -17.83 3.91
C ASN A 14 6.52 -16.36 4.24
N PRO A 15 6.06 -16.06 5.46
CA PRO A 15 5.71 -14.70 5.86
C PRO A 15 6.90 -13.76 5.75
N MET A 16 6.63 -12.47 5.70
CA MET A 16 7.69 -11.45 5.66
C MET A 16 8.44 -11.36 6.98
N SER A 17 7.72 -11.51 8.10
CA SER A 17 8.25 -11.57 9.46
C SER A 17 7.29 -12.35 10.37
N GLU A 18 7.70 -12.64 11.59
CA GLU A 18 6.83 -13.23 12.63
C GLU A 18 5.63 -12.34 12.93
N GLU A 19 5.78 -11.04 12.80
CA GLU A 19 4.75 -10.04 13.06
C GLU A 19 3.82 -9.84 11.86
N ASN A 20 4.36 -9.95 10.64
CA ASN A 20 3.62 -9.83 9.39
C ASN A 20 3.46 -11.21 8.74
N LYS A 21 2.48 -11.95 9.25
CA LYS A 21 2.27 -13.37 8.90
C LYS A 21 1.58 -13.61 7.57
N TYR A 22 0.87 -12.63 7.05
CA TYR A 22 0.04 -12.82 5.86
C TYR A 22 0.47 -11.92 4.72
N SER A 23 0.47 -12.48 3.53
CA SER A 23 0.71 -11.76 2.30
C SER A 23 -0.34 -12.10 1.24
N MET A 24 -0.35 -11.37 0.15
CA MET A 24 -1.19 -11.63 -1.00
C MET A 24 -0.43 -12.53 -1.98
N LEU A 25 -0.93 -13.75 -2.19
CA LEU A 25 -0.47 -14.65 -3.26
C LEU A 25 -1.22 -14.30 -4.54
N VAL A 26 -0.48 -14.01 -5.58
CA VAL A 26 -0.98 -13.82 -6.95
C VAL A 26 -0.65 -15.05 -7.77
N ASN A 27 -1.66 -15.66 -8.38
CA ASN A 27 -1.52 -16.78 -9.30
C ASN A 27 -2.05 -16.38 -10.67
N VAL A 28 -1.16 -16.32 -11.64
CA VAL A 28 -1.47 -16.02 -13.05
C VAL A 28 -1.45 -17.32 -13.82
N THR A 29 -2.60 -17.75 -14.33
CA THR A 29 -2.79 -19.07 -14.96
C THR A 29 -2.45 -19.09 -16.44
N GLU A 30 -2.49 -17.94 -17.11
CA GLU A 30 -2.21 -17.80 -18.55
C GLU A 30 -1.35 -16.57 -18.83
N ASP A 31 -0.71 -16.54 -19.99
CA ASP A 31 0.04 -15.37 -20.41
C ASP A 31 -0.89 -14.19 -20.76
N ILE A 32 -0.56 -13.02 -20.27
CA ILE A 32 -1.38 -11.81 -20.36
C ILE A 32 -1.50 -11.26 -21.79
N ALA A 33 -0.69 -11.73 -22.73
CA ALA A 33 -0.81 -11.33 -24.14
C ALA A 33 -2.23 -11.49 -24.69
N ASN A 34 -2.97 -12.48 -24.18
CA ASN A 34 -4.37 -12.73 -24.55
C ASN A 34 -5.38 -11.96 -23.67
N HIS A 35 -4.91 -11.31 -22.59
CA HIS A 35 -5.75 -10.64 -21.59
C HIS A 35 -5.13 -9.30 -21.18
N PRO A 36 -5.00 -8.32 -22.09
CA PRO A 36 -4.31 -7.06 -21.82
C PRO A 36 -4.97 -6.23 -20.71
N ASP A 37 -6.24 -6.48 -20.41
CA ASP A 37 -7.02 -5.78 -19.38
C ASP A 37 -6.97 -6.49 -18.00
N ALA A 38 -6.19 -7.57 -17.87
CA ALA A 38 -6.04 -8.27 -16.59
C ALA A 38 -5.13 -7.48 -15.66
N LEU A 39 -5.72 -6.71 -14.76
CA LEU A 39 -5.06 -5.83 -13.80
C LEU A 39 -5.42 -6.21 -12.36
N ILE A 40 -4.44 -6.09 -11.47
CA ILE A 40 -4.67 -6.04 -10.03
C ILE A 40 -4.83 -4.57 -9.68
N LEU A 41 -6.02 -4.19 -9.21
CA LEU A 41 -6.37 -2.79 -8.97
C LEU A 41 -6.54 -2.51 -7.48
N ASN A 42 -5.93 -1.42 -7.02
CA ASN A 42 -6.27 -0.81 -5.75
C ASN A 42 -6.98 0.52 -6.03
N ARG A 43 -8.27 0.57 -5.69
CA ARG A 43 -9.13 1.74 -5.92
C ARG A 43 -9.04 2.80 -4.82
N GLY A 44 -8.26 2.54 -3.74
CA GLY A 44 -8.38 3.36 -2.54
C GLY A 44 -9.80 3.28 -1.97
N TYR A 45 -10.21 4.27 -1.18
CA TYR A 45 -11.57 4.29 -0.60
C TYR A 45 -12.62 4.83 -1.59
N TYR A 46 -12.34 5.97 -2.26
CA TYR A 46 -13.20 6.56 -3.30
C TYR A 46 -12.41 6.95 -4.56
N GLY A 47 -11.32 6.30 -4.82
CA GLY A 47 -10.34 6.67 -5.83
C GLY A 47 -9.23 7.57 -5.29
N MET A 48 -8.19 7.73 -6.08
CA MET A 48 -7.04 8.58 -5.78
C MET A 48 -7.12 9.85 -6.63
N ASN A 49 -6.97 11.01 -6.01
CA ASN A 49 -6.91 12.27 -6.76
C ASN A 49 -5.50 12.45 -7.33
N LEU A 50 -5.33 12.07 -8.59
CA LEU A 50 -4.06 12.14 -9.30
C LEU A 50 -3.92 13.49 -9.99
N LYS A 51 -2.75 14.13 -9.83
CA LYS A 51 -2.45 15.44 -10.38
C LYS A 51 -1.15 15.41 -11.19
N THR A 52 -1.12 16.11 -12.31
CA THR A 52 0.04 16.18 -13.21
C THR A 52 1.22 16.95 -12.63
N ASP A 53 0.98 17.84 -11.68
CA ASP A 53 1.98 18.62 -10.95
C ASP A 53 2.60 17.85 -9.77
N MET A 54 2.18 16.59 -9.55
CA MET A 54 2.67 15.73 -8.50
C MET A 54 3.26 14.44 -9.05
N SER A 55 4.26 13.91 -8.37
CA SER A 55 4.69 12.53 -8.51
C SER A 55 4.28 11.70 -7.28
N TYR A 56 4.24 10.39 -7.46
CA TYR A 56 3.83 9.45 -6.42
C TYR A 56 4.92 8.43 -6.19
N ARG A 57 5.45 8.40 -4.95
CA ARG A 57 6.49 7.46 -4.55
C ARG A 57 5.86 6.12 -4.23
N LEU A 58 6.23 5.13 -5.03
CA LEU A 58 5.84 3.74 -4.85
C LEU A 58 6.88 2.99 -4.01
N SER A 59 6.40 2.14 -3.12
CA SER A 59 7.19 1.09 -2.49
C SER A 59 6.32 -0.14 -2.33
N LEU A 60 6.86 -1.32 -2.66
CA LEU A 60 6.20 -2.60 -2.49
C LEU A 60 7.23 -3.69 -2.24
N PHE A 61 6.83 -4.75 -1.54
CA PHE A 61 7.64 -5.94 -1.36
C PHE A 61 7.10 -7.07 -2.22
N LEU A 62 8.00 -7.75 -2.91
CA LEU A 62 7.69 -8.89 -3.76
C LEU A 62 8.56 -10.09 -3.38
N LYS A 63 8.00 -11.28 -3.56
CA LYS A 63 8.69 -12.55 -3.42
C LYS A 63 8.29 -13.46 -4.59
N ASN A 64 9.29 -13.93 -5.34
CA ASN A 64 9.05 -14.83 -6.47
C ASN A 64 8.79 -16.26 -5.98
N ARG A 65 7.86 -16.95 -6.64
CA ARG A 65 7.70 -18.39 -6.54
C ARG A 65 8.13 -19.11 -7.84
N ASN A 66 7.55 -18.70 -8.95
CA ASN A 66 7.86 -19.25 -10.30
C ASN A 66 7.47 -18.28 -11.42
N TYR A 67 7.42 -16.99 -11.12
CA TYR A 67 7.08 -15.94 -12.09
C TYR A 67 8.33 -15.48 -12.84
N SER A 68 8.27 -15.30 -14.17
CA SER A 68 9.47 -15.10 -15.00
C SER A 68 9.54 -13.76 -15.76
N ALA A 69 8.41 -13.04 -15.88
CA ALA A 69 8.37 -11.76 -16.58
C ALA A 69 8.41 -10.55 -15.61
N PRO A 70 8.64 -9.32 -16.09
CA PRO A 70 8.44 -8.14 -15.27
C PRO A 70 6.94 -7.94 -14.94
N LEU A 71 6.68 -7.33 -13.79
CA LEU A 71 5.40 -6.70 -13.49
C LEU A 71 5.43 -5.26 -14.01
N ARG A 72 4.36 -4.83 -14.64
CA ARG A 72 4.17 -3.43 -15.02
C ARG A 72 3.30 -2.74 -13.99
N VAL A 73 3.78 -1.63 -13.45
CA VAL A 73 3.10 -0.88 -12.39
C VAL A 73 2.84 0.53 -12.89
N PHE A 74 1.59 0.99 -12.79
CA PHE A 74 1.16 2.29 -13.28
C PHE A 74 -0.12 2.76 -12.59
N LEU A 75 -0.55 3.98 -12.91
CA LEU A 75 -1.83 4.54 -12.48
C LEU A 75 -2.83 4.48 -13.62
N VAL A 76 -4.11 4.26 -13.27
CA VAL A 76 -5.23 4.23 -14.20
C VAL A 76 -6.34 5.15 -13.73
N ASP A 77 -7.23 5.54 -14.63
CA ASP A 77 -8.47 6.24 -14.30
C ASP A 77 -9.57 5.26 -13.84
N GLU A 78 -10.77 5.77 -13.59
CA GLU A 78 -11.92 4.98 -13.15
C GLU A 78 -12.40 3.93 -14.17
N TRP A 79 -12.01 4.06 -15.41
CA TRP A 79 -12.31 3.12 -16.50
C TRP A 79 -11.18 2.12 -16.79
N GLY A 80 -10.08 2.19 -16.01
CA GLY A 80 -8.93 1.31 -16.18
C GLY A 80 -7.95 1.77 -17.27
N GLN A 81 -8.12 2.98 -17.83
CA GLN A 81 -7.19 3.51 -18.81
C GLN A 81 -5.94 4.05 -18.12
N ARG A 82 -4.76 3.69 -18.63
CA ARG A 82 -3.48 4.15 -18.10
C ARG A 82 -3.35 5.68 -18.17
N VAL A 83 -2.91 6.27 -17.07
CA VAL A 83 -2.77 7.73 -16.91
C VAL A 83 -1.42 8.16 -16.36
N SER A 84 -0.44 7.27 -16.32
CA SER A 84 0.91 7.58 -15.86
C SER A 84 1.98 6.87 -16.68
N ASN A 85 3.26 7.20 -16.44
CA ASN A 85 4.38 6.35 -16.83
C ASN A 85 4.21 4.94 -16.27
N VAL A 86 4.94 3.99 -16.86
CA VAL A 86 5.00 2.60 -16.42
C VAL A 86 6.35 2.35 -15.74
N ILE A 87 6.31 1.67 -14.59
CA ILE A 87 7.49 1.12 -13.95
C ILE A 87 7.48 -0.39 -14.18
N GLU A 88 8.56 -0.93 -14.73
CA GLU A 88 8.76 -2.36 -14.86
C GLU A 88 9.57 -2.89 -13.68
N VAL A 89 9.02 -3.88 -12.99
CA VAL A 89 9.61 -4.50 -11.80
C VAL A 89 9.91 -5.96 -12.07
N ASN A 90 11.18 -6.33 -12.10
CA ASN A 90 11.59 -7.72 -12.25
C ASN A 90 11.48 -8.46 -10.92
N VAL A 91 10.58 -9.44 -10.84
CA VAL A 91 10.38 -10.28 -9.66
C VAL A 91 11.39 -11.43 -9.69
N GLY A 92 12.67 -11.12 -9.44
CA GLY A 92 13.77 -12.09 -9.59
C GLY A 92 14.01 -12.95 -8.34
N ASN A 93 13.83 -12.38 -7.16
CA ASN A 93 14.27 -12.99 -5.92
C ASN A 93 13.21 -13.89 -5.28
N ARG A 94 13.68 -15.03 -4.72
CA ARG A 94 12.85 -15.94 -3.90
C ARG A 94 12.69 -15.46 -2.46
N ASP A 95 13.44 -14.43 -2.07
CA ASP A 95 13.32 -13.75 -0.79
C ASP A 95 12.55 -12.43 -0.94
N TRP A 96 11.94 -11.99 0.15
CA TRP A 96 11.25 -10.71 0.19
C TRP A 96 12.17 -9.56 -0.19
N THR A 97 11.87 -8.91 -1.29
CA THR A 97 12.68 -7.81 -1.82
C THR A 97 11.82 -6.56 -1.96
N LYS A 98 12.33 -5.45 -1.44
CA LYS A 98 11.69 -4.15 -1.57
C LYS A 98 12.02 -3.51 -2.92
N TYR A 99 10.98 -3.10 -3.62
CA TYR A 99 11.07 -2.32 -4.86
C TYR A 99 10.49 -0.93 -4.62
N THR A 100 11.12 0.06 -5.23
CA THR A 100 10.70 1.46 -5.15
C THR A 100 10.67 2.07 -6.54
N GLY A 101 9.83 3.09 -6.72
CA GLY A 101 9.75 3.81 -7.98
C GLY A 101 8.93 5.08 -7.85
N GLU A 102 8.83 5.81 -8.94
CA GLU A 102 8.08 7.06 -9.00
C GLU A 102 7.08 7.03 -10.17
N LEU A 103 5.82 7.21 -9.86
CA LEU A 103 4.74 7.30 -10.84
C LEU A 103 4.35 8.76 -11.04
N LYS A 104 4.29 9.18 -12.31
CA LYS A 104 3.96 10.56 -12.72
C LYS A 104 2.72 10.54 -13.57
N PRO A 105 1.59 11.12 -13.09
CA PRO A 105 0.39 11.22 -13.89
C PRO A 105 0.58 12.10 -15.12
N GLU A 106 0.03 11.67 -16.24
CA GLU A 106 0.04 12.39 -17.53
C GLU A 106 -1.19 13.28 -17.70
N LYS A 107 -2.25 13.02 -16.89
CA LYS A 107 -3.46 13.84 -16.81
C LYS A 107 -4.01 13.89 -15.38
N ASN A 108 -4.78 14.94 -15.07
CA ASN A 108 -5.49 15.04 -13.81
C ASN A 108 -6.67 14.07 -13.78
N VAL A 109 -6.75 13.24 -12.73
CA VAL A 109 -7.81 12.24 -12.55
C VAL A 109 -8.32 12.28 -11.13
N ARG A 110 -9.62 12.49 -10.96
CA ARG A 110 -10.22 12.61 -9.63
C ARG A 110 -10.37 11.26 -8.91
N ARG A 111 -10.59 10.18 -9.67
CA ARG A 111 -10.83 8.83 -9.16
C ARG A 111 -9.86 7.82 -9.79
N GLY A 112 -8.57 8.13 -9.69
CA GLY A 112 -7.53 7.24 -10.16
C GLY A 112 -7.38 6.00 -9.29
N MET A 113 -6.72 5.00 -9.84
CA MET A 113 -6.42 3.73 -9.17
C MET A 113 -4.97 3.34 -9.42
N PHE A 114 -4.42 2.61 -8.48
CA PHE A 114 -3.12 1.96 -8.63
C PHE A 114 -3.31 0.60 -9.30
N ALA A 115 -2.48 0.30 -10.30
CA ALA A 115 -2.58 -0.91 -11.10
C ALA A 115 -1.25 -1.67 -11.12
N ILE A 116 -1.32 -2.99 -10.99
CA ILE A 116 -0.24 -3.93 -11.25
C ILE A 116 -0.72 -4.86 -12.37
N GLN A 117 0.06 -4.97 -13.44
CA GLN A 117 -0.18 -5.85 -14.57
C GLN A 117 0.89 -6.94 -14.59
N PRO A 118 0.55 -8.20 -14.31
CA PRO A 118 1.43 -9.31 -14.58
C PRO A 118 1.59 -9.48 -16.10
N MET A 119 2.74 -9.96 -16.58
CA MET A 119 3.01 -10.11 -18.01
C MET A 119 3.15 -11.56 -18.47
N SER A 120 3.27 -12.52 -17.54
CA SER A 120 3.32 -13.95 -17.85
C SER A 120 2.58 -14.78 -16.82
N LYS A 121 2.35 -16.04 -17.13
CA LYS A 121 1.90 -17.03 -16.15
C LYS A 121 2.93 -17.24 -15.05
N GLY A 122 2.48 -17.62 -13.86
CA GLY A 122 3.31 -17.92 -12.71
C GLY A 122 2.76 -17.38 -11.41
N GLN A 123 3.52 -17.51 -10.34
CA GLN A 123 3.12 -17.13 -9.00
C GLN A 123 4.15 -16.20 -8.35
N PHE A 124 3.65 -15.23 -7.63
CA PHE A 124 4.45 -14.35 -6.76
C PHE A 124 3.63 -13.90 -5.55
N GLN A 125 4.32 -13.48 -4.51
CA GLN A 125 3.69 -12.86 -3.35
C GLN A 125 3.98 -11.36 -3.36
N ILE A 126 3.01 -10.59 -2.86
CA ILE A 126 3.11 -9.14 -2.71
C ILE A 126 2.63 -8.72 -1.33
N ASP A 127 3.32 -7.76 -0.74
CA ASP A 127 2.99 -7.20 0.56
C ASP A 127 3.49 -5.76 0.72
N VAL A 128 3.00 -5.09 1.76
CA VAL A 128 3.37 -3.73 2.17
C VAL A 128 3.46 -2.76 0.98
N VAL A 129 2.41 -2.74 0.16
CA VAL A 129 2.29 -1.81 -0.96
C VAL A 129 1.97 -0.42 -0.43
N SER A 130 2.76 0.57 -0.80
CA SER A 130 2.50 1.96 -0.44
C SER A 130 2.73 2.91 -1.61
N LEU A 131 1.86 3.92 -1.71
CA LEU A 131 1.92 4.96 -2.73
C LEU A 131 1.66 6.31 -2.05
N PHE A 132 2.68 7.18 -2.04
CA PHE A 132 2.60 8.50 -1.42
C PHE A 132 2.84 9.60 -2.44
N PRO A 133 2.07 10.71 -2.41
CA PRO A 133 2.42 11.88 -3.18
C PRO A 133 3.77 12.44 -2.73
N SER A 134 4.49 13.06 -3.64
CA SER A 134 5.77 13.71 -3.36
C SER A 134 5.63 14.98 -2.53
N ASP A 135 4.48 15.67 -2.66
CA ASP A 135 4.16 16.89 -1.91
C ASP A 135 3.66 16.58 -0.50
N THR A 136 4.55 16.08 0.34
CA THR A 136 4.28 15.85 1.76
C THR A 136 5.13 16.81 2.62
N TRP A 137 4.78 16.93 3.89
CA TRP A 137 5.52 17.79 4.83
C TRP A 137 7.00 17.45 4.86
N ASN A 138 7.83 18.48 5.09
CA ASN A 138 9.29 18.38 5.14
C ASN A 138 9.89 17.87 3.81
N ASP A 139 9.44 18.48 2.70
CA ASP A 139 9.94 18.23 1.34
C ASP A 139 9.91 16.74 0.95
N GLY A 140 8.80 16.08 1.25
CA GLY A 140 8.60 14.68 0.93
C GLY A 140 9.23 13.68 1.88
N LYS A 141 9.94 14.11 2.93
CA LYS A 141 10.55 13.22 3.93
C LYS A 141 9.53 12.67 4.92
N SER A 142 8.39 13.35 5.07
CA SER A 142 7.28 12.91 5.91
C SER A 142 6.21 12.21 5.07
N VAL A 143 5.29 11.52 5.72
CA VAL A 143 4.09 10.93 5.12
C VAL A 143 2.84 11.82 5.32
N PHE A 144 2.99 12.90 6.08
CA PHE A 144 1.89 13.79 6.42
C PHE A 144 1.60 14.78 5.29
N ARG A 145 0.34 15.09 5.11
CA ARG A 145 -0.10 16.15 4.21
C ARG A 145 0.45 17.50 4.64
N LYS A 146 1.04 18.23 3.70
CA LYS A 146 1.69 19.52 3.93
C LYS A 146 0.73 20.58 4.46
N ASP A 147 -0.46 20.67 3.85
CA ASP A 147 -1.50 21.63 4.23
C ASP A 147 -2.02 21.40 5.67
N ILE A 148 -2.25 20.13 6.05
CA ILE A 148 -2.73 19.79 7.39
C ILE A 148 -1.67 20.12 8.45
N VAL A 149 -0.40 19.75 8.20
CA VAL A 149 0.67 20.05 9.15
C VAL A 149 0.92 21.56 9.26
N GLN A 150 0.82 22.29 8.14
CA GLN A 150 0.95 23.74 8.16
C GLN A 150 -0.15 24.40 9.00
N ASN A 151 -1.41 24.01 8.80
CA ASN A 151 -2.53 24.52 9.62
C ASN A 151 -2.34 24.18 11.11
N LEU A 152 -1.88 22.96 11.41
CA LEU A 152 -1.61 22.54 12.79
C LEU A 152 -0.48 23.37 13.42
N LYS A 153 0.56 23.67 12.65
CA LYS A 153 1.66 24.53 13.08
C LYS A 153 1.19 25.96 13.35
N GLU A 154 0.36 26.53 12.48
CA GLU A 154 -0.23 27.87 12.65
C GLU A 154 -1.17 27.93 13.84
N PHE A 155 -1.96 26.87 14.06
CA PHE A 155 -2.84 26.73 15.24
C PHE A 155 -2.03 26.68 16.54
N SER A 156 -0.77 26.22 16.48
CA SER A 156 0.21 26.23 17.58
C SER A 156 -0.33 25.62 18.89
N PRO A 157 -0.86 24.38 18.91
CA PRO A 157 -1.45 23.78 20.10
C PRO A 157 -0.39 23.60 21.19
N SER A 158 -0.75 23.83 22.44
CA SER A 158 0.17 23.63 23.59
C SER A 158 0.51 22.16 23.82
N PHE A 159 -0.34 21.22 23.37
CA PHE A 159 -0.10 19.79 23.42
C PHE A 159 -0.93 19.04 22.37
N ILE A 160 -0.51 17.84 22.02
CA ILE A 160 -1.24 16.90 21.19
C ILE A 160 -1.41 15.60 21.97
N ARG A 161 -2.66 15.13 22.10
CA ARG A 161 -2.96 13.81 22.66
C ARG A 161 -3.12 12.80 21.53
N PHE A 162 -2.19 11.84 21.47
CA PHE A 162 -2.19 10.77 20.47
C PHE A 162 -1.64 9.46 21.05
N PRO A 163 -2.16 8.29 20.65
CA PRO A 163 -3.52 8.09 20.15
C PRO A 163 -4.54 8.33 21.24
N GLY A 164 -5.82 8.25 20.94
CA GLY A 164 -6.89 8.47 21.91
C GLY A 164 -7.91 7.33 22.00
N GLY A 165 -8.77 7.40 23.02
CA GLY A 165 -9.92 6.52 23.18
C GLY A 165 -9.59 5.11 23.69
N CYS A 166 -10.55 4.22 23.56
CA CYS A 166 -10.55 2.89 24.19
C CYS A 166 -9.49 1.94 23.62
N ILE A 167 -8.97 2.19 22.45
CA ILE A 167 -7.87 1.38 21.85
C ILE A 167 -6.59 1.54 22.68
N VAL A 168 -6.37 2.72 23.29
CA VAL A 168 -5.13 3.01 24.01
C VAL A 168 -4.96 2.15 25.24
N HIS A 169 -6.02 1.98 26.04
CA HIS A 169 -5.90 1.21 27.27
C HIS A 169 -6.22 -0.28 27.10
N GLY A 170 -6.74 -0.70 25.93
CA GLY A 170 -7.06 -2.11 25.70
C GLY A 170 -8.05 -2.69 26.71
N VAL A 171 -7.90 -3.96 27.02
CA VAL A 171 -8.61 -4.70 28.09
C VAL A 171 -7.66 -5.03 29.25
N ASN A 172 -6.41 -5.26 28.93
CA ASN A 172 -5.32 -5.55 29.85
C ASN A 172 -3.99 -4.99 29.29
N GLU A 173 -2.90 -5.17 30.01
CA GLU A 173 -1.57 -4.67 29.63
C GLU A 173 -1.10 -5.23 28.28
N GLU A 174 -1.41 -6.48 27.96
CA GLU A 174 -1.01 -7.13 26.70
C GLU A 174 -1.72 -6.54 25.48
N THR A 175 -2.96 -6.08 25.67
CA THR A 175 -3.83 -5.56 24.61
C THR A 175 -3.86 -4.04 24.52
N MET A 176 -3.23 -3.33 25.48
CA MET A 176 -3.11 -1.88 25.43
C MET A 176 -2.20 -1.44 24.26
N TYR A 177 -2.34 -0.19 23.82
CA TYR A 177 -1.53 0.35 22.74
C TYR A 177 -0.10 0.66 23.19
N HIS A 178 0.83 -0.11 22.67
CA HIS A 178 2.27 0.07 22.91
C HIS A 178 2.90 0.90 21.80
N TRP A 179 2.92 2.22 21.92
CA TRP A 179 3.42 3.13 20.89
C TRP A 179 4.86 2.83 20.42
N LYS A 180 5.71 2.29 21.29
CA LYS A 180 7.08 1.89 20.94
C LYS A 180 7.11 0.81 19.85
N LYS A 181 6.08 -0.04 19.78
CA LYS A 181 5.94 -1.06 18.73
C LYS A 181 5.58 -0.49 17.36
N THR A 182 5.24 0.80 17.29
CA THR A 182 5.00 1.51 16.02
C THR A 182 6.26 2.11 15.41
N LEU A 183 7.39 2.02 16.11
CA LEU A 183 8.68 2.51 15.62
C LEU A 183 9.39 1.44 14.77
N GLY A 184 10.32 1.90 13.92
CA GLY A 184 11.08 1.02 13.04
C GLY A 184 10.42 0.75 11.68
N PRO A 185 10.99 -0.20 10.91
CA PRO A 185 10.49 -0.55 9.59
C PRO A 185 9.05 -1.04 9.65
N ILE A 186 8.25 -0.59 8.69
CA ILE A 186 6.79 -0.83 8.67
C ILE A 186 6.46 -2.32 8.53
N GLU A 187 7.30 -3.04 7.80
CA GLU A 187 7.18 -4.48 7.56
C GLU A 187 7.37 -5.34 8.82
N ASN A 188 7.98 -4.79 9.86
CA ASN A 188 8.28 -5.48 11.12
C ASN A 188 7.36 -5.04 12.28
N ARG A 189 6.38 -4.19 11.99
CA ARG A 189 5.47 -3.70 13.04
C ARG A 189 4.39 -4.72 13.35
N PRO A 190 4.23 -5.13 14.64
CA PRO A 190 3.17 -6.06 15.02
C PRO A 190 1.79 -5.45 14.85
N GLY A 191 0.79 -6.29 14.65
CA GLY A 191 -0.60 -5.89 14.71
C GLY A 191 -1.03 -5.52 16.14
N GLN A 192 -1.94 -4.56 16.27
CA GLN A 192 -2.56 -4.22 17.56
C GLN A 192 -3.92 -4.90 17.68
N TRP A 193 -4.15 -5.62 18.78
CA TRP A 193 -5.46 -6.20 19.05
C TRP A 193 -6.53 -5.11 19.21
N SER A 194 -7.68 -5.32 18.58
CA SER A 194 -8.79 -4.39 18.69
C SER A 194 -9.84 -4.89 19.68
N LYS A 195 -10.13 -4.07 20.67
CA LYS A 195 -11.24 -4.30 21.62
C LYS A 195 -12.62 -4.35 20.95
N TRP A 196 -12.78 -3.65 19.85
CA TRP A 196 -14.06 -3.46 19.16
C TRP A 196 -14.30 -4.46 18.02
N ALA A 197 -13.26 -5.13 17.60
CA ALA A 197 -13.34 -6.13 16.56
C ALA A 197 -12.43 -7.31 16.93
N PRO A 198 -12.88 -8.56 16.78
CA PRO A 198 -12.14 -9.74 17.21
C PRO A 198 -10.98 -10.06 16.23
N TYR A 199 -10.24 -9.05 15.82
CA TYR A 199 -9.09 -9.17 14.95
C TYR A 199 -8.00 -8.14 15.31
N TYR A 200 -6.78 -8.43 14.91
CA TYR A 200 -5.67 -7.51 15.06
C TYR A 200 -5.73 -6.40 14.00
N LEU A 201 -5.66 -5.16 14.44
CA LEU A 201 -5.43 -4.03 13.56
C LEU A 201 -3.94 -3.92 13.28
N SER A 202 -3.58 -3.76 12.02
CA SER A 202 -2.20 -3.39 11.68
C SER A 202 -1.86 -2.03 12.30
N LEU A 203 -0.70 -1.89 12.91
CA LEU A 203 -0.24 -0.62 13.47
C LEU A 203 -0.06 0.48 12.41
N ILE A 204 0.04 0.11 11.13
CA ILE A 204 0.00 1.04 10.01
C ILE A 204 -1.33 1.80 10.00
N HIS A 205 -2.44 1.11 10.24
CA HIS A 205 -3.78 1.71 10.24
C HIS A 205 -4.03 2.62 11.45
N ILE A 206 -3.31 2.42 12.55
CA ILE A 206 -3.45 3.23 13.77
C ILE A 206 -2.54 4.45 13.74
N SER A 207 -1.29 4.28 13.32
CA SER A 207 -0.26 5.33 13.35
C SER A 207 -0.22 6.20 12.11
N GLU A 208 -0.91 5.82 11.04
CA GLU A 208 -0.98 6.58 9.79
C GLU A 208 -2.42 6.76 9.29
N PRO A 209 -3.31 7.35 10.10
CA PRO A 209 -4.73 7.52 9.72
C PRO A 209 -4.91 8.39 8.47
N THR A 210 -3.88 9.16 8.10
CA THR A 210 -3.91 10.05 6.96
C THR A 210 -3.75 9.34 5.62
N ARG A 211 -3.32 8.07 5.58
CA ARG A 211 -3.21 7.31 4.33
C ARG A 211 -4.55 7.10 3.63
N HIS A 212 -5.63 6.97 4.41
CA HIS A 212 -6.99 6.81 3.86
C HIS A 212 -7.73 8.14 3.68
N ALA A 213 -7.20 9.23 4.21
CA ALA A 213 -7.78 10.56 4.08
C ALA A 213 -7.23 11.35 2.88
N GLN A 214 -6.39 10.75 2.04
CA GLN A 214 -5.93 11.36 0.79
C GLN A 214 -6.91 11.09 -0.34
N ILE A 215 -8.14 11.42 -0.09
CA ILE A 215 -9.20 11.35 -1.10
C ILE A 215 -9.54 12.75 -1.55
#